data_0d2a7fbcf6cf030965d8171a9852e41e
#
_entry.id   0d2a7fbcf6cf030965d8171a9852e41e
#
_cell.length_a   1.000
_cell.length_b   1.000
_cell.length_c   1.000
_cell.angle_alpha   90.00
_cell.angle_beta   90.00
_cell.angle_gamma   90.00
#
_symmetry.space_group_name_H-M   'P 1'
#
loop_
_entity.id
_entity.type
_entity.pdbx_description
1 polymer ?
#
loop_
_entity_poly.entity_id
_entity_poly.type
_entity_poly.pdbx_seq_one_letter_code
_entity_poly.pdbx_strand_id
1 'polypeptide(L)'
;EIALDPNDERREQMIMRAVMHVKRARVQRKEYQKWVKEAKDHARRNVAHKDRTYCGVVDFGQNMQLPLYNQEQPGTSYYYSPLNVYNLGFVDHAYRYEDGTISEHILAHLYHEGQGKKGANNVCSLVMKSMEKLGWIKYDDNDNVITGGHLIVIILDMVP
;
A
#
# COMPACT_ATOMS: atom_id res chain seq x y z
N GLU A 1 18.63 21.29 15.20
CA GLU A 1 18.80 21.51 16.64
C GLU A 1 17.72 22.46 17.11
N ILE A 2 16.80 22.00 17.97
CA ILE A 2 15.74 22.81 18.55
C ILE A 2 16.38 23.56 19.72
N ALA A 3 16.37 24.88 19.63
CA ALA A 3 16.90 25.74 20.68
C ALA A 3 16.22 25.43 22.02
N LEU A 4 17.03 25.32 23.04
CA LEU A 4 16.68 24.73 24.34
C LEU A 4 16.18 25.78 25.33
N ASP A 5 15.25 26.64 24.95
CA ASP A 5 14.53 27.44 25.93
C ASP A 5 13.36 26.61 26.49
N PRO A 6 13.38 26.26 27.80
CA PRO A 6 12.31 25.48 28.42
C PRO A 6 10.95 26.18 28.44
N ASN A 7 10.90 27.50 28.22
CA ASN A 7 9.68 28.30 28.21
C ASN A 7 9.19 28.63 26.78
N ASP A 8 9.74 27.99 25.76
CA ASP A 8 9.33 28.24 24.37
C ASP A 8 7.97 27.55 24.08
N GLU A 9 6.92 28.33 24.01
CA GLU A 9 5.56 27.89 23.66
C GLU A 9 5.52 27.07 22.36
N ARG A 10 6.36 27.41 21.38
CA ARG A 10 6.49 26.67 20.15
C ARG A 10 7.00 25.23 20.36
N ARG A 11 7.93 25.06 21.31
CA ARG A 11 8.47 23.75 21.68
C ARG A 11 7.38 22.88 22.32
N GLU A 12 6.61 23.43 23.22
CA GLU A 12 5.50 22.73 23.88
C GLU A 12 4.45 22.29 22.86
N GLN A 13 4.09 23.16 21.92
CA GLN A 13 3.17 22.82 20.82
C GLN A 13 3.73 21.70 19.92
N MET A 14 5.04 21.70 19.61
CA MET A 14 5.66 20.62 18.83
C MET A 14 5.65 19.29 19.60
N ILE A 15 5.97 19.31 20.90
CA ILE A 15 5.90 18.11 21.75
C ILE A 15 4.46 17.57 21.80
N MET A 16 3.49 18.44 22.03
CA MET A 16 2.08 18.05 22.06
C MET A 16 1.63 17.39 20.73
N ARG A 17 2.00 17.98 19.59
CA ARG A 17 1.72 17.40 18.26
C ARG A 17 2.37 16.04 18.10
N ALA A 18 3.64 15.87 18.49
CA ALA A 18 4.34 14.60 18.44
C ALA A 18 3.67 13.53 19.31
N VAL A 19 3.29 13.89 20.54
CA VAL A 19 2.57 12.97 21.46
C VAL A 19 1.22 12.54 20.86
N MET A 20 0.47 13.49 20.30
CA MET A 20 -0.82 13.19 19.64
C MET A 20 -0.64 12.31 18.41
N HIS A 21 0.40 12.56 17.60
CA HIS A 21 0.73 11.72 16.47
C HIS A 21 1.04 10.28 16.89
N VAL A 22 1.88 10.08 17.90
CA VAL A 22 2.21 8.75 18.44
C VAL A 22 0.96 8.03 18.99
N LYS A 23 0.09 8.75 19.71
CA LYS A 23 -1.17 8.18 20.20
C LYS A 23 -2.07 7.71 19.05
N ARG A 24 -2.27 8.55 18.02
CA ARG A 24 -3.05 8.21 16.82
C ARG A 24 -2.46 7.00 16.10
N ALA A 25 -1.14 7.00 15.87
CA ALA A 25 -0.45 5.89 15.21
C ALA A 25 -0.62 4.56 15.98
N ARG A 26 -0.59 4.60 17.32
CA ARG A 26 -0.84 3.40 18.16
C ARG A 26 -2.26 2.86 18.01
N VAL A 27 -3.26 3.75 17.99
CA VAL A 27 -4.67 3.35 17.78
C VAL A 27 -4.84 2.74 16.39
N GLN A 28 -4.38 3.43 15.35
CA GLN A 28 -4.45 2.95 13.98
C GLN A 28 -3.76 1.58 13.81
N ARG A 29 -2.59 1.39 14.41
CA ARG A 29 -1.87 0.11 14.37
C ARG A 29 -2.65 -1.02 15.04
N LYS A 30 -3.31 -0.75 16.18
CA LYS A 30 -4.16 -1.76 16.85
C LYS A 30 -5.35 -2.16 15.99
N GLU A 31 -6.05 -1.20 15.39
CA GLU A 31 -7.16 -1.49 14.48
C GLU A 31 -6.69 -2.27 13.25
N TYR A 32 -5.58 -1.87 12.66
CA TYR A 32 -4.98 -2.60 11.55
C TYR A 32 -4.66 -4.06 11.90
N GLN A 33 -3.99 -4.28 13.04
CA GLN A 33 -3.67 -5.64 13.50
C GLN A 33 -4.91 -6.50 13.74
N LYS A 34 -6.00 -5.89 14.22
CA LYS A 34 -7.29 -6.56 14.38
C LYS A 34 -7.82 -7.05 13.04
N TRP A 35 -7.83 -6.20 12.02
CA TRP A 35 -8.31 -6.55 10.68
C TRP A 35 -7.45 -7.61 10.00
N VAL A 36 -6.13 -7.52 10.12
CA VAL A 36 -5.21 -8.55 9.62
C VAL A 36 -5.49 -9.90 10.28
N LYS A 37 -5.67 -9.91 11.59
CA LYS A 37 -6.00 -11.14 12.34
C LYS A 37 -7.31 -11.74 11.87
N GLU A 38 -8.36 -10.94 11.76
CA GLU A 38 -9.68 -11.37 11.30
C GLU A 38 -9.62 -11.94 9.88
N ALA A 39 -8.94 -11.26 8.96
CA ALA A 39 -8.76 -11.75 7.60
C ALA A 39 -8.05 -13.12 7.56
N LYS A 40 -6.97 -13.28 8.34
CA LYS A 40 -6.26 -14.56 8.47
C LYS A 40 -7.14 -15.65 9.07
N ASP A 41 -7.94 -15.33 10.06
CA ASP A 41 -8.87 -16.30 10.69
C ASP A 41 -10.00 -16.70 9.73
N HIS A 42 -10.55 -15.77 8.96
CA HIS A 42 -11.53 -16.06 7.90
C HIS A 42 -10.93 -16.94 6.79
N ALA A 43 -9.69 -16.66 6.41
CA ALA A 43 -8.97 -17.47 5.42
C ALA A 43 -8.75 -18.91 5.92
N ARG A 44 -8.36 -19.10 7.20
CA ARG A 44 -8.17 -20.43 7.83
C ARG A 44 -9.44 -21.25 7.89
N ARG A 45 -10.55 -20.60 8.27
CA ARG A 45 -11.88 -21.25 8.37
C ARG A 45 -12.54 -21.45 7.02
N ASN A 46 -11.93 -20.98 5.94
CA ASN A 46 -12.49 -21.02 4.60
C ASN A 46 -13.89 -20.39 4.53
N VAL A 47 -14.06 -19.24 5.18
CA VAL A 47 -15.31 -18.49 5.20
C VAL A 47 -15.74 -18.17 3.76
N ALA A 48 -17.04 -18.24 3.49
CA ALA A 48 -17.59 -17.96 2.17
C ALA A 48 -17.22 -16.55 1.70
N HIS A 49 -16.99 -16.40 0.40
CA HIS A 49 -16.49 -15.15 -0.19
C HIS A 49 -17.28 -13.92 0.26
N LYS A 50 -18.61 -14.00 0.24
CA LYS A 50 -19.51 -12.90 0.62
C LYS A 50 -19.42 -12.46 2.09
N ASP A 51 -18.93 -13.34 2.97
CA ASP A 51 -18.84 -13.08 4.41
C ASP A 51 -17.37 -12.91 4.85
N ARG A 52 -16.43 -13.06 3.91
CA ARG A 52 -15.00 -13.04 4.20
C ARG A 52 -14.48 -11.62 4.30
N THR A 53 -13.67 -11.36 5.32
CA THR A 53 -12.87 -10.14 5.45
C THR A 53 -11.56 -10.30 4.68
N TYR A 54 -11.25 -9.30 3.88
CA TYR A 54 -9.99 -9.14 3.17
C TYR A 54 -9.25 -7.91 3.69
N CYS A 55 -7.97 -8.02 3.90
CA CYS A 55 -7.17 -6.92 4.43
C CYS A 55 -5.84 -6.81 3.68
N GLY A 56 -5.57 -5.65 3.13
CA GLY A 56 -4.34 -5.38 2.41
C GLY A 56 -3.83 -3.97 2.58
N VAL A 57 -2.61 -3.78 2.13
CA VAL A 57 -1.88 -2.52 2.14
C VAL A 57 -1.41 -2.17 0.75
N VAL A 58 -1.49 -0.90 0.43
CA VAL A 58 -0.99 -0.32 -0.82
C VAL A 58 0.07 0.71 -0.49
N ASP A 59 1.21 0.60 -1.13
CA ASP A 59 2.29 1.57 -0.99
C ASP A 59 3.09 1.69 -2.29
N PHE A 60 3.65 2.87 -2.51
CA PHE A 60 4.63 3.05 -3.58
C PHE A 60 6.03 2.74 -3.06
N GLY A 61 6.71 1.82 -3.72
CA GLY A 61 8.14 1.65 -3.53
C GLY A 61 8.95 2.81 -4.09
N GLN A 62 10.25 2.76 -3.86
CA GLN A 62 11.17 3.74 -4.42
C GLN A 62 11.07 3.75 -5.95
N ASN A 63 11.04 4.95 -6.52
CA ASN A 63 11.10 5.09 -7.98
C ASN A 63 12.46 4.62 -8.48
N MET A 64 12.43 3.93 -9.61
CA MET A 64 13.62 3.58 -10.35
C MET A 64 13.78 4.52 -11.54
N GLN A 65 15.01 4.87 -11.85
CA GLN A 65 15.33 5.65 -13.04
C GLN A 65 16.03 4.76 -14.07
N LEU A 66 15.61 4.82 -15.31
CA LEU A 66 16.23 4.08 -16.40
C LEU A 66 16.90 5.04 -17.38
N PRO A 67 18.09 4.70 -17.86
CA PRO A 67 18.91 3.53 -17.51
C PRO A 67 19.51 3.61 -16.10
N LEU A 68 19.69 2.45 -15.47
CA LEU A 68 20.42 2.32 -14.21
C LEU A 68 21.92 2.23 -14.52
N TYR A 69 22.68 3.14 -13.94
CA TYR A 69 24.14 3.11 -14.03
C TYR A 69 24.72 2.63 -12.70
N ASN A 70 25.54 1.60 -12.76
CA ASN A 70 26.25 1.11 -11.56
C ASN A 70 27.47 1.99 -11.20
N GLN A 71 27.83 2.91 -12.07
CA GLN A 71 28.93 3.87 -11.95
C GLN A 71 28.46 5.24 -12.44
N GLU A 72 29.39 6.19 -12.56
CA GLU A 72 29.07 7.52 -13.07
C GLU A 72 28.37 7.46 -14.43
N GLN A 73 27.38 8.32 -14.60
CA GLN A 73 26.60 8.39 -15.84
C GLN A 73 27.51 8.77 -17.01
N PRO A 74 27.52 8.01 -18.11
CA PRO A 74 28.33 8.34 -19.29
C PRO A 74 28.01 9.73 -19.82
N GLY A 75 29.03 10.47 -20.28
CA GLY A 75 28.92 11.88 -20.65
C GLY A 75 27.83 12.20 -21.67
N THR A 76 27.54 11.29 -22.63
CA THR A 76 26.48 11.45 -23.62
C THR A 76 25.08 11.34 -22.99
N SER A 77 24.90 10.47 -22.02
CA SER A 77 23.60 10.26 -21.35
C SER A 77 23.31 11.31 -20.26
N TYR A 78 24.32 12.11 -19.87
CA TYR A 78 24.15 13.21 -18.90
C TYR A 78 23.09 14.24 -19.34
N TYR A 79 22.95 14.44 -20.63
CA TYR A 79 21.99 15.39 -21.21
C TYR A 79 20.58 14.84 -21.39
N TYR A 80 20.34 13.57 -21.12
CA TYR A 80 19.03 12.95 -21.23
C TYR A 80 18.36 12.84 -19.87
N SER A 81 17.10 13.20 -19.81
CA SER A 81 16.28 12.96 -18.62
C SER A 81 16.04 11.45 -18.45
N PRO A 82 16.37 10.86 -17.30
CA PRO A 82 16.09 9.46 -17.06
C PRO A 82 14.59 9.19 -17.06
N LEU A 83 14.18 8.04 -17.59
CA LEU A 83 12.81 7.59 -17.52
C LEU A 83 12.47 7.12 -16.10
N ASN A 84 11.46 7.70 -15.49
CA ASN A 84 10.99 7.27 -14.17
C ASN A 84 10.08 6.05 -14.30
N VAL A 85 10.42 5.00 -13.54
CA VAL A 85 9.59 3.81 -13.37
C VAL A 85 9.04 3.81 -11.96
N TYR A 86 7.72 3.74 -11.87
CA TYR A 86 6.98 3.67 -10.63
C TYR A 86 6.73 2.22 -10.24
N ASN A 87 6.78 1.94 -8.95
CA ASN A 87 6.51 0.64 -8.38
C ASN A 87 5.40 0.79 -7.32
N LEU A 88 4.21 0.30 -7.62
CA LEU A 88 3.11 0.23 -6.66
C LEU A 88 3.00 -1.20 -6.15
N GLY A 89 3.22 -1.39 -4.86
CA GLY A 89 3.02 -2.65 -4.17
C GLY A 89 1.60 -2.76 -3.61
N PHE A 90 0.96 -3.90 -3.81
CA PHE A 90 -0.27 -4.29 -3.14
C PHE A 90 -0.01 -5.58 -2.37
N VAL A 91 -0.23 -5.57 -1.06
CA VAL A 91 -0.02 -6.73 -0.18
C VAL A 91 -1.37 -7.24 0.30
N ASP A 92 -1.68 -8.50 0.03
CA ASP A 92 -2.77 -9.24 0.70
C ASP A 92 -2.19 -9.96 1.91
N HIS A 93 -2.67 -9.65 3.10
CA HIS A 93 -2.17 -10.25 4.35
C HIS A 93 -2.71 -11.65 4.65
N ALA A 94 -3.73 -12.09 3.92
CA ALA A 94 -4.42 -13.35 4.20
C ALA A 94 -4.69 -14.17 2.92
N TYR A 95 -3.75 -14.13 1.98
CA TYR A 95 -3.83 -14.91 0.77
C TYR A 95 -3.72 -16.40 1.07
N ARG A 96 -4.64 -17.18 0.51
CA ARG A 96 -4.63 -18.63 0.63
C ARG A 96 -4.08 -19.24 -0.65
N TYR A 97 -2.95 -19.91 -0.52
CA TYR A 97 -2.30 -20.63 -1.60
C TYR A 97 -2.99 -21.97 -1.89
N GLU A 98 -2.69 -22.58 -3.02
CA GLU A 98 -3.28 -23.86 -3.46
C GLU A 98 -2.99 -25.01 -2.50
N ASP A 99 -1.84 -24.99 -1.84
CA ASP A 99 -1.46 -25.95 -0.80
C ASP A 99 -2.21 -25.76 0.54
N GLY A 100 -3.09 -24.75 0.62
CA GLY A 100 -3.82 -24.40 1.82
C GLY A 100 -3.08 -23.49 2.79
N THR A 101 -1.82 -23.17 2.51
CA THR A 101 -1.01 -22.22 3.31
C THR A 101 -1.62 -20.83 3.23
N ILE A 102 -1.62 -20.12 4.37
CA ILE A 102 -2.06 -18.72 4.44
C ILE A 102 -0.86 -17.86 4.78
N SER A 103 -0.52 -16.98 3.85
CA SER A 103 0.60 -16.07 4.00
C SER A 103 0.31 -14.74 3.32
N GLU A 104 1.24 -13.82 3.43
CA GLU A 104 1.19 -12.57 2.68
C GLU A 104 1.52 -12.84 1.21
N HIS A 105 0.76 -12.20 0.35
CA HIS A 105 1.00 -12.22 -1.10
C HIS A 105 1.16 -10.79 -1.62
N ILE A 106 2.21 -10.57 -2.39
CA ILE A 106 2.58 -9.24 -2.88
C ILE A 106 2.40 -9.20 -4.39
N LEU A 107 1.61 -8.23 -4.85
CA LEU A 107 1.54 -7.86 -6.26
C LEU A 107 2.30 -6.55 -6.47
N ALA A 108 3.25 -6.55 -7.38
CA ALA A 108 3.97 -5.35 -7.78
C ALA A 108 3.50 -4.90 -9.17
N HIS A 109 3.09 -3.64 -9.26
CA HIS A 109 2.75 -2.99 -10.51
C HIS A 109 3.87 -2.04 -10.91
N LEU A 110 4.60 -2.41 -11.95
CA LEU A 110 5.67 -1.60 -12.53
C LEU A 110 5.14 -0.90 -13.76
N TYR A 111 5.28 0.43 -13.82
CA TYR A 111 4.92 1.23 -14.98
C TYR A 111 5.79 2.49 -15.08
N HIS A 112 6.05 2.95 -16.29
CA HIS A 112 6.84 4.16 -16.50
C HIS A 112 5.96 5.42 -16.61
N GLU A 113 6.57 6.59 -16.46
CA GLU A 113 5.87 7.87 -16.45
C GLU A 113 5.08 8.20 -17.72
N GLY A 114 5.42 7.57 -18.85
CA GLY A 114 4.67 7.68 -20.10
C GLY A 114 3.37 6.86 -20.11
N GLN A 115 3.24 5.85 -19.24
CA GLN A 115 2.01 5.04 -19.09
C GLN A 115 1.05 5.61 -18.06
N GLY A 116 1.57 6.34 -17.08
CA GLY A 116 0.76 6.92 -16.01
C GLY A 116 1.59 7.68 -14.99
N LYS A 117 0.90 8.42 -14.13
CA LYS A 117 1.50 9.17 -13.02
C LYS A 117 1.04 8.57 -11.69
N LYS A 118 1.64 9.02 -10.58
CA LYS A 118 1.20 8.67 -9.21
C LYS A 118 -0.11 9.38 -8.81
N GLY A 119 -1.04 9.56 -9.76
CA GLY A 119 -2.32 10.20 -9.50
C GLY A 119 -3.36 9.25 -8.94
N ALA A 120 -4.35 9.78 -8.24
CA ALA A 120 -5.39 9.00 -7.57
C ALA A 120 -6.10 8.00 -8.52
N ASN A 121 -6.40 8.41 -9.75
CA ASN A 121 -7.08 7.55 -10.72
C ASN A 121 -6.24 6.30 -11.06
N ASN A 122 -4.93 6.46 -11.25
CA ASN A 122 -4.05 5.33 -11.54
C ASN A 122 -3.94 4.40 -10.34
N VAL A 123 -3.80 4.97 -9.13
CA VAL A 123 -3.77 4.19 -7.89
C VAL A 123 -5.06 3.39 -7.74
N CYS A 124 -6.22 4.03 -7.86
CA CYS A 124 -7.51 3.34 -7.78
C CYS A 124 -7.64 2.21 -8.82
N SER A 125 -7.25 2.46 -10.07
CA SER A 125 -7.30 1.45 -11.13
C SER A 125 -6.38 0.26 -10.83
N LEU A 126 -5.17 0.51 -10.31
CA LEU A 126 -4.23 -0.56 -9.95
C LEU A 126 -4.69 -1.34 -8.71
N VAL A 127 -5.29 -0.66 -7.74
CA VAL A 127 -5.90 -1.29 -6.56
C VAL A 127 -7.05 -2.21 -6.98
N MET A 128 -7.97 -1.73 -7.80
CA MET A 128 -9.08 -2.53 -8.33
C MET A 128 -8.57 -3.77 -9.07
N LYS A 129 -7.61 -3.59 -9.96
CA LYS A 129 -6.97 -4.69 -10.70
C LYS A 129 -6.28 -5.71 -9.78
N SER A 130 -5.68 -5.24 -8.68
CA SER A 130 -5.10 -6.13 -7.66
C SER A 130 -6.16 -6.94 -6.95
N MET A 131 -7.26 -6.31 -6.55
CA MET A 131 -8.38 -6.98 -5.90
C MET A 131 -9.03 -8.03 -6.79
N GLU A 132 -9.21 -7.74 -8.07
CA GLU A 132 -9.70 -8.70 -9.07
C GLU A 132 -8.76 -9.90 -9.19
N LYS A 133 -7.46 -9.63 -9.37
CA LYS A 133 -6.44 -10.67 -9.53
C LYS A 133 -6.31 -11.57 -8.30
N LEU A 134 -6.51 -11.02 -7.11
CA LEU A 134 -6.47 -11.75 -5.84
C LEU A 134 -7.81 -12.41 -5.48
N GLY A 135 -8.85 -12.22 -6.30
CA GLY A 135 -10.17 -12.78 -6.07
C GLY A 135 -10.95 -12.15 -4.93
N TRP A 136 -10.60 -10.92 -4.51
CA TRP A 136 -11.37 -10.13 -3.55
C TRP A 136 -12.65 -9.58 -4.17
N ILE A 137 -12.59 -9.30 -5.48
CA ILE A 137 -13.71 -8.92 -6.32
C ILE A 137 -13.89 -10.01 -7.36
N LYS A 138 -15.13 -10.43 -7.56
CA LYS A 138 -15.54 -11.40 -8.60
C LYS A 138 -16.68 -10.80 -9.37
N TYR A 139 -16.93 -11.35 -10.54
CA TYR A 139 -18.06 -10.98 -11.38
C TYR A 139 -18.99 -12.19 -11.51
N ASP A 140 -20.30 -11.94 -11.55
CA ASP A 140 -21.28 -12.95 -11.90
C ASP A 140 -21.41 -13.10 -13.42
N ASP A 141 -22.27 -14.03 -13.86
CA ASP A 141 -22.51 -14.30 -15.29
C ASP A 141 -23.14 -13.10 -16.03
N ASN A 142 -23.60 -12.08 -15.30
CA ASN A 142 -24.18 -10.84 -15.82
C ASN A 142 -23.25 -9.64 -15.66
N ASP A 143 -21.95 -9.85 -15.41
CA ASP A 143 -20.93 -8.82 -15.15
C ASP A 143 -21.21 -7.93 -13.92
N ASN A 144 -22.08 -8.36 -12.99
CA ASN A 144 -22.24 -7.64 -11.74
C ASN A 144 -21.11 -7.96 -10.77
N VAL A 145 -20.67 -6.95 -10.07
CA VAL A 145 -19.56 -7.08 -9.10
C VAL A 145 -20.05 -7.81 -7.84
N ILE A 146 -19.39 -8.91 -7.50
CA ILE A 146 -19.55 -9.61 -6.23
C ILE A 146 -18.30 -9.31 -5.39
N THR A 147 -18.48 -8.51 -4.36
CA THR A 147 -17.39 -8.21 -3.41
C THR A 147 -17.36 -9.23 -2.26
N GLY A 148 -16.22 -9.31 -1.56
CA GLY A 148 -16.17 -9.95 -0.24
C GLY A 148 -17.00 -9.18 0.79
N GLY A 149 -17.18 -9.75 1.99
CA GLY A 149 -17.98 -9.13 3.03
C GLY A 149 -17.40 -7.80 3.52
N HIS A 150 -16.10 -7.75 3.80
CA HIS A 150 -15.38 -6.53 4.19
C HIS A 150 -14.06 -6.42 3.42
N LEU A 151 -13.93 -5.33 2.66
CA LEU A 151 -12.69 -5.00 1.95
C LEU A 151 -12.00 -3.85 2.68
N ILE A 152 -10.86 -4.13 3.29
CA ILE A 152 -10.09 -3.16 4.05
C ILE A 152 -8.76 -2.95 3.33
N VAL A 153 -8.61 -1.79 2.72
CA VAL A 153 -7.38 -1.37 2.05
C VAL A 153 -6.82 -0.16 2.77
N ILE A 154 -5.61 -0.31 3.26
CA ILE A 154 -4.85 0.78 3.87
C ILE A 154 -3.87 1.31 2.83
N ILE A 155 -4.05 2.57 2.47
CA ILE A 155 -3.11 3.28 1.62
C ILE A 155 -2.13 3.99 2.56
N LEU A 156 -0.86 3.63 2.48
CA LEU A 156 0.17 4.32 3.23
C LEU A 156 0.45 5.65 2.55
N ASP A 157 0.28 6.73 3.31
CA ASP A 157 0.60 8.06 2.84
C ASP A 157 2.10 8.13 2.53
N MET A 158 2.39 8.36 1.29
CA MET A 158 3.72 8.77 0.89
C MET A 158 3.90 10.20 1.36
N VAL A 159 4.61 10.36 2.45
CA VAL A 159 5.15 11.67 2.82
C VAL A 159 6.10 12.07 1.68
N PRO A 160 5.87 13.22 1.05
CA PRO A 160 6.73 13.71 -0.02
C PRO A 160 8.16 13.98 0.47
#